data_9975c1dcd0962214cc37a22fe192f09d
#
_entry.id   9975c1dcd0962214cc37a22fe192f09d
#
_cell.length_a   1.000
_cell.length_b   1.000
_cell.length_c   1.000
_cell.angle_alpha   90.00
_cell.angle_beta   90.00
_cell.angle_gamma   90.00
#
_symmetry.space_group_name_H-M   'P 1'
#
loop_
_entity.id
_entity.type
_entity.pdbx_description
1 polymer ?
#
loop_
_entity_poly.entity_id
_entity_poly.type
_entity_poly.pdbx_seq_one_letter_code
_entity_poly.pdbx_strand_id
1 'polypeptide(L)'
;LFNQYVPAEVGYVNDVLTKRSLRDIIAVVMKKAGADKVAMFLDDIKNLGYRMAFQGGLSFNLDAVVIPEEKQRLIEEGYKAADRVIEDYSMGLITNNDRYNQIVDIWTGVNNRLRTQVITALKEDLDGFNPVYMMLDSGARGSREQIGQLSGMRGLMAKPQKSGGQGAE
;
A
#
# COMPACT_ATOMS: atom_id res chain seq x y z
N LEU A 1 -10.68 9.18 -25.19
CA LEU A 1 -10.45 7.74 -25.23
C LEU A 1 -11.50 6.98 -24.41
N PHE A 2 -11.58 7.19 -23.11
CA PHE A 2 -12.51 6.46 -22.22
C PHE A 2 -13.96 6.57 -22.65
N ASN A 3 -14.45 7.78 -22.95
CA ASN A 3 -15.84 8.02 -23.34
C ASN A 3 -16.25 7.39 -24.69
N GLN A 4 -15.31 6.87 -25.47
CA GLN A 4 -15.62 6.11 -26.68
C GLN A 4 -16.26 4.74 -26.36
N TYR A 5 -16.04 4.23 -25.15
CA TYR A 5 -16.52 2.94 -24.68
C TYR A 5 -17.69 3.08 -23.68
N VAL A 6 -17.94 4.29 -23.18
CA VAL A 6 -19.07 4.54 -22.28
C VAL A 6 -20.39 4.49 -23.08
N PRO A 7 -21.36 3.70 -22.66
CA PRO A 7 -22.68 3.67 -23.31
C PRO A 7 -23.34 5.05 -23.34
N ALA A 8 -23.97 5.40 -24.45
CA ALA A 8 -24.56 6.74 -24.66
C ALA A 8 -25.59 7.14 -23.58
N GLU A 9 -26.25 6.16 -22.99
CA GLU A 9 -27.25 6.35 -21.93
C GLU A 9 -26.66 6.89 -20.63
N VAL A 10 -25.36 6.72 -20.43
CA VAL A 10 -24.64 7.17 -19.22
C VAL A 10 -24.28 8.65 -19.31
N GLY A 11 -23.94 9.09 -20.52
CA GLY A 11 -23.45 10.44 -20.77
C GLY A 11 -21.92 10.56 -20.70
N TYR A 12 -21.42 11.80 -20.81
CA TYR A 12 -19.98 12.07 -20.84
C TYR A 12 -19.40 12.07 -19.42
N VAL A 13 -18.33 11.29 -19.22
CA VAL A 13 -17.58 11.19 -17.96
C VAL A 13 -16.32 12.05 -18.07
N ASN A 14 -16.15 13.03 -17.17
CA ASN A 14 -14.99 13.92 -17.12
C ASN A 14 -14.37 13.97 -15.72
N ASP A 15 -14.19 12.81 -15.14
CA ASP A 15 -13.60 12.64 -13.80
C ASP A 15 -12.25 11.93 -13.88
N VAL A 16 -11.43 12.10 -12.84
CA VAL A 16 -10.23 11.28 -12.67
C VAL A 16 -10.64 9.86 -12.34
N LEU A 17 -10.27 8.92 -13.22
CA LEU A 17 -10.65 7.51 -13.12
C LEU A 17 -9.80 6.77 -12.09
N THR A 18 -10.24 6.80 -10.85
CA THR A 18 -9.71 5.96 -9.78
C THR A 18 -10.46 4.62 -9.74
N LYS A 19 -9.94 3.65 -8.99
CA LYS A 19 -10.64 2.37 -8.75
C LYS A 19 -12.05 2.57 -8.18
N ARG A 20 -12.26 3.59 -7.35
CA ARG A 20 -13.57 3.93 -6.76
C ARG A 20 -14.50 4.53 -7.79
N SER A 21 -14.06 5.57 -8.50
CA SER A 21 -14.89 6.22 -9.53
C SER A 21 -15.26 5.27 -10.65
N LEU A 22 -14.37 4.38 -11.05
CA LEU A 22 -14.68 3.35 -12.05
C LEU A 22 -15.76 2.38 -11.56
N ARG A 23 -15.75 1.98 -10.29
CA ARG A 23 -16.81 1.15 -9.70
C ARG A 23 -18.15 1.86 -9.73
N ASP A 24 -18.16 3.16 -9.39
CA ASP A 24 -19.38 3.97 -9.39
C ASP A 24 -19.94 4.12 -10.83
N ILE A 25 -19.08 4.32 -11.82
CA ILE A 25 -19.46 4.33 -13.24
C ILE A 25 -20.07 3.00 -13.67
N ILE A 26 -19.47 1.88 -13.30
CA ILE A 26 -20.01 0.53 -13.62
C ILE A 26 -21.42 0.37 -13.04
N ALA A 27 -21.66 0.83 -11.82
CA ALA A 27 -22.99 0.79 -11.21
C ALA A 27 -24.00 1.65 -11.97
N VAL A 28 -23.59 2.82 -12.47
CA VAL A 28 -24.43 3.69 -13.30
C VAL A 28 -24.74 3.03 -14.67
N VAL A 29 -23.74 2.43 -15.31
CA VAL A 29 -23.92 1.69 -16.57
C VAL A 29 -24.92 0.54 -16.38
N MET A 30 -24.77 -0.23 -15.28
CA MET A 30 -25.70 -1.32 -14.95
C MET A 30 -27.14 -0.82 -14.83
N LYS A 31 -27.33 0.30 -14.11
CA LYS A 31 -28.65 0.87 -13.87
C LYS A 31 -29.31 1.45 -15.12
N LYS A 32 -28.54 2.07 -16.02
CA LYS A 32 -29.06 2.78 -17.18
C LYS A 32 -29.07 1.97 -18.47
N ALA A 33 -28.07 1.11 -18.67
CA ALA A 33 -27.85 0.42 -19.93
C ALA A 33 -28.09 -1.12 -19.88
N GLY A 34 -28.20 -1.68 -18.67
CA GLY A 34 -28.45 -3.10 -18.44
C GLY A 34 -27.19 -3.98 -18.47
N ALA A 35 -27.35 -5.26 -18.11
CA ALA A 35 -26.27 -6.21 -17.88
C ALA A 35 -25.42 -6.49 -19.13
N ASP A 36 -26.07 -6.65 -20.29
CA ASP A 36 -25.35 -6.96 -21.54
C ASP A 36 -24.36 -5.85 -21.93
N LYS A 37 -24.80 -4.59 -21.83
CA LYS A 37 -23.94 -3.44 -22.12
C LYS A 37 -22.84 -3.26 -21.08
N VAL A 38 -23.09 -3.66 -19.82
CA VAL A 38 -22.03 -3.66 -18.79
C VAL A 38 -20.95 -4.68 -19.14
N ALA A 39 -21.31 -5.88 -19.59
CA ALA A 39 -20.32 -6.89 -19.97
C ALA A 39 -19.42 -6.38 -21.11
N MET A 40 -20.01 -5.82 -22.15
CA MET A 40 -19.25 -5.20 -23.25
C MET A 40 -18.36 -4.05 -22.77
N PHE A 41 -18.91 -3.14 -21.96
CA PHE A 41 -18.16 -2.03 -21.40
C PHE A 41 -16.96 -2.48 -20.57
N LEU A 42 -17.12 -3.52 -19.73
CA LEU A 42 -16.03 -4.08 -18.92
C LEU A 42 -14.91 -4.69 -19.79
N ASP A 43 -15.27 -5.40 -20.85
CA ASP A 43 -14.29 -5.94 -21.80
C ASP A 43 -13.56 -4.84 -22.56
N ASP A 44 -14.25 -3.81 -22.97
CA ASP A 44 -13.69 -2.69 -23.70
C ASP A 44 -12.71 -1.87 -22.82
N ILE A 45 -13.07 -1.54 -21.58
CA ILE A 45 -12.19 -0.82 -20.67
C ILE A 45 -10.98 -1.66 -20.23
N LYS A 46 -11.16 -2.98 -20.06
CA LYS A 46 -10.04 -3.91 -19.81
C LYS A 46 -9.05 -3.86 -20.99
N ASN A 47 -9.54 -3.99 -22.22
CA ASN A 47 -8.71 -3.97 -23.42
C ASN A 47 -8.04 -2.60 -23.62
N LEU A 48 -8.78 -1.51 -23.36
CA LEU A 48 -8.23 -0.16 -23.36
C LEU A 48 -7.07 -0.03 -22.35
N GLY A 49 -7.27 -0.50 -21.12
CA GLY A 49 -6.25 -0.49 -20.07
C GLY A 49 -4.97 -1.22 -20.49
N TYR A 50 -5.09 -2.43 -21.00
CA TYR A 50 -3.93 -3.19 -21.49
C TYR A 50 -3.22 -2.49 -22.66
N ARG A 51 -3.98 -1.95 -23.61
CA ARG A 51 -3.42 -1.20 -24.74
C ARG A 51 -2.65 0.02 -24.29
N MET A 52 -3.21 0.80 -23.37
CA MET A 52 -2.56 2.01 -22.86
C MET A 52 -1.30 1.69 -22.04
N ALA A 53 -1.35 0.65 -21.20
CA ALA A 53 -0.19 0.19 -20.45
C ALA A 53 0.95 -0.29 -21.39
N PHE A 54 0.61 -1.02 -22.44
CA PHE A 54 1.58 -1.47 -23.45
C PHE A 54 2.18 -0.29 -24.23
N GLN A 55 1.34 0.64 -24.71
CA GLN A 55 1.81 1.83 -25.44
C GLN A 55 2.64 2.79 -24.57
N GLY A 56 2.28 2.89 -23.30
CA GLY A 56 3.03 3.69 -22.31
C GLY A 56 4.34 3.05 -21.86
N GLY A 57 4.62 1.78 -22.25
CA GLY A 57 5.82 1.07 -21.83
C GLY A 57 5.93 0.91 -20.32
N LEU A 58 4.78 0.77 -19.62
CA LEU A 58 4.75 0.68 -18.16
C LEU A 58 5.34 -0.65 -17.71
N SER A 59 6.55 -0.60 -17.18
CA SER A 59 7.20 -1.72 -16.53
C SER A 59 7.90 -1.27 -15.26
N PHE A 60 8.23 -2.20 -14.38
CA PHE A 60 9.01 -1.91 -13.17
C PHE A 60 10.12 -2.94 -12.99
N ASN A 61 11.16 -2.51 -12.33
CA ASN A 61 12.31 -3.33 -11.94
C ASN A 61 12.54 -3.19 -10.43
N LEU A 62 13.55 -3.83 -9.90
CA LEU A 62 13.90 -3.73 -8.47
C LEU A 62 14.42 -2.33 -8.10
N ASP A 63 15.05 -1.61 -9.03
CA ASP A 63 15.55 -0.27 -8.79
C ASP A 63 14.42 0.76 -8.62
N ALA A 64 13.23 0.47 -9.15
CA ALA A 64 12.03 1.28 -8.93
C ALA A 64 11.50 1.21 -7.48
N VAL A 65 12.01 0.27 -6.67
CA VAL A 65 11.69 0.13 -5.24
C VAL A 65 12.66 1.00 -4.44
N VAL A 66 12.36 2.27 -4.31
CA VAL A 66 13.23 3.25 -3.63
C VAL A 66 13.30 2.96 -2.13
N ILE A 67 14.52 2.92 -1.60
CA ILE A 67 14.78 2.79 -0.15
C ILE A 67 15.12 4.18 0.38
N PRO A 68 14.36 4.74 1.36
CA PRO A 68 14.65 6.05 1.92
C PRO A 68 16.03 6.09 2.60
N GLU A 69 16.79 7.17 2.40
CA GLU A 69 18.10 7.36 3.06
C GLU A 69 17.99 7.39 4.59
N GLU A 70 16.88 7.92 5.10
CA GLU A 70 16.64 8.01 6.54
C GLU A 70 16.32 6.68 7.23
N LYS A 71 16.16 5.59 6.46
CA LYS A 71 15.78 4.27 6.99
C LYS A 71 16.72 3.83 8.12
N GLN A 72 18.03 3.89 7.89
CA GLN A 72 19.02 3.45 8.86
C GLN A 72 18.93 4.26 10.17
N ARG A 73 18.82 5.58 10.05
CA ARG A 73 18.70 6.48 11.21
C ARG A 73 17.46 6.17 12.06
N LEU A 74 16.29 5.99 11.40
CA LEU A 74 15.06 5.68 12.11
C LEU A 74 15.11 4.33 12.84
N ILE A 75 15.76 3.33 12.24
CA ILE A 75 15.96 2.01 12.86
C ILE A 75 16.89 2.12 14.08
N GLU A 76 17.98 2.86 13.96
CA GLU A 76 18.93 3.09 15.07
C GLU A 76 18.28 3.84 16.23
N GLU A 77 17.46 4.86 15.94
CA GLU A 77 16.66 5.55 16.97
C GLU A 77 15.70 4.56 17.68
N GLY A 78 15.08 3.65 16.92
CA GLY A 78 14.23 2.61 17.47
C GLY A 78 14.97 1.65 18.40
N TYR A 79 16.15 1.19 18.01
CA TYR A 79 16.99 0.34 18.87
C TYR A 79 17.40 1.06 20.16
N LYS A 80 17.89 2.30 20.07
CA LYS A 80 18.26 3.09 21.26
C LYS A 80 17.08 3.29 22.21
N ALA A 81 15.87 3.49 21.68
CA ALA A 81 14.67 3.60 22.50
C ALA A 81 14.29 2.26 23.15
N ALA A 82 14.39 1.16 22.42
CA ALA A 82 14.12 -0.18 22.94
C ALA A 82 15.12 -0.60 24.02
N ASP A 83 16.41 -0.28 23.85
CA ASP A 83 17.46 -0.58 24.82
C ASP A 83 17.19 0.12 26.16
N ARG A 84 16.75 1.37 26.16
CA ARG A 84 16.35 2.09 27.39
C ARG A 84 15.21 1.39 28.13
N VAL A 85 14.22 0.92 27.40
CA VAL A 85 13.08 0.16 27.99
C VAL A 85 13.58 -1.15 28.63
N ILE A 86 14.57 -1.81 28.01
CA ILE A 86 15.18 -3.03 28.55
C ILE A 86 16.01 -2.70 29.80
N GLU A 87 16.73 -1.58 29.83
CA GLU A 87 17.45 -1.09 31.00
C GLU A 87 16.48 -0.79 32.16
N ASP A 88 15.39 -0.07 31.92
CA ASP A 88 14.37 0.22 32.92
C ASP A 88 13.75 -1.05 33.50
N TYR A 89 13.50 -2.04 32.66
CA TYR A 89 13.05 -3.34 33.11
C TYR A 89 14.10 -4.07 33.96
N SER A 90 15.37 -4.04 33.56
CA SER A 90 16.45 -4.70 34.30
C SER A 90 16.70 -4.08 35.67
N MET A 91 16.44 -2.77 35.80
CA MET A 91 16.49 -2.04 37.06
C MET A 91 15.22 -2.23 37.93
N GLY A 92 14.23 -2.96 37.45
CA GLY A 92 12.97 -3.19 38.17
C GLY A 92 12.02 -2.00 38.20
N LEU A 93 12.21 -0.99 37.35
CA LEU A 93 11.39 0.20 37.27
C LEU A 93 10.04 -0.03 36.57
N ILE A 94 9.96 -1.02 35.69
CA ILE A 94 8.76 -1.36 34.91
C ILE A 94 8.50 -2.86 34.96
N THR A 95 7.23 -3.24 34.74
CA THR A 95 6.82 -4.65 34.68
C THR A 95 7.17 -5.26 33.31
N ASN A 96 7.16 -6.62 33.24
CA ASN A 96 7.37 -7.32 31.97
C ASN A 96 6.29 -6.96 30.92
N ASN A 97 5.04 -6.71 31.37
CA ASN A 97 3.98 -6.30 30.48
C ASN A 97 4.20 -4.88 29.94
N ASP A 98 4.65 -3.96 30.80
CA ASP A 98 4.97 -2.59 30.38
C ASP A 98 6.12 -2.58 29.38
N ARG A 99 7.19 -3.34 29.66
CA ARG A 99 8.32 -3.54 28.73
C ARG A 99 7.83 -4.02 27.36
N TYR A 100 6.99 -5.06 27.33
CA TYR A 100 6.45 -5.60 26.09
C TYR A 100 5.65 -4.55 25.31
N ASN A 101 4.73 -3.86 25.98
CA ASN A 101 3.89 -2.85 25.36
C ASN A 101 4.71 -1.66 24.83
N GLN A 102 5.65 -1.15 25.61
CA GLN A 102 6.52 -0.05 25.19
C GLN A 102 7.39 -0.41 23.97
N ILE A 103 7.95 -1.61 23.91
CA ILE A 103 8.71 -2.09 22.76
C ILE A 103 7.81 -2.21 21.51
N VAL A 104 6.60 -2.73 21.67
CA VAL A 104 5.61 -2.79 20.58
C VAL A 104 5.27 -1.40 20.06
N ASP A 105 5.05 -0.43 20.95
CA ASP A 105 4.73 0.96 20.59
C ASP A 105 5.88 1.64 19.86
N ILE A 106 7.12 1.46 20.34
CA ILE A 106 8.32 1.99 19.69
C ILE A 106 8.42 1.48 18.25
N TRP A 107 8.37 0.17 18.04
CA TRP A 107 8.50 -0.42 16.71
C TRP A 107 7.31 -0.12 15.79
N THR A 108 6.12 0.00 16.34
CA THR A 108 4.95 0.47 15.59
C THR A 108 5.15 1.91 15.12
N GLY A 109 5.65 2.77 16.00
CA GLY A 109 5.97 4.16 15.68
C GLY A 109 7.05 4.29 14.60
N VAL A 110 8.15 3.54 14.71
CA VAL A 110 9.23 3.49 13.71
C VAL A 110 8.69 3.01 12.36
N ASN A 111 7.93 1.91 12.35
CA ASN A 111 7.35 1.34 11.14
C ASN A 111 6.43 2.33 10.42
N ASN A 112 5.57 3.05 11.15
CA ASN A 112 4.67 4.03 10.57
C ASN A 112 5.41 5.23 9.97
N ARG A 113 6.43 5.76 10.68
CA ARG A 113 7.28 6.84 10.14
C ARG A 113 8.01 6.39 8.89
N LEU A 114 8.64 5.22 8.93
CA LEU A 114 9.36 4.67 7.79
C LEU A 114 8.46 4.44 6.58
N ARG A 115 7.25 3.92 6.80
CA ARG A 115 6.25 3.75 5.74
C ARG A 115 5.87 5.08 5.08
N THR A 116 5.70 6.14 5.87
CA THR A 116 5.41 7.48 5.34
C THR A 116 6.56 7.98 4.50
N GLN A 117 7.81 7.83 4.97
CA GLN A 117 9.01 8.21 4.22
C GLN A 117 9.14 7.45 2.89
N VAL A 118 8.89 6.14 2.89
CA VAL A 118 8.89 5.32 1.66
C VAL A 118 7.92 5.87 0.63
N ILE A 119 6.68 6.17 1.03
CA ILE A 119 5.67 6.69 0.11
C ILE A 119 6.04 8.08 -0.41
N THR A 120 6.61 8.93 0.45
CA THR A 120 7.08 10.26 0.04
C THR A 120 8.24 10.14 -0.95
N ALA A 121 9.23 9.32 -0.67
CA ALA A 121 10.37 9.09 -1.56
C ALA A 121 9.94 8.56 -2.93
N LEU A 122 9.00 7.59 -2.95
CA LEU A 122 8.45 7.07 -4.20
C LEU A 122 7.66 8.11 -4.99
N LYS A 123 6.96 9.03 -4.30
CA LYS A 123 6.20 10.09 -4.93
C LYS A 123 7.10 11.15 -5.56
N GLU A 124 8.24 11.44 -4.93
CA GLU A 124 9.20 12.44 -5.40
C GLU A 124 10.14 11.87 -6.47
N ASP A 125 10.30 10.55 -6.52
CA ASP A 125 11.14 9.88 -7.51
C ASP A 125 10.55 10.04 -8.91
N LEU A 126 11.42 10.34 -9.88
CA LEU A 126 11.08 10.59 -11.29
C LEU A 126 9.92 11.58 -11.47
N ASP A 127 9.84 12.61 -10.62
CA ASP A 127 8.77 13.63 -10.69
C ASP A 127 7.35 13.03 -10.61
N GLY A 128 7.19 11.95 -9.85
CA GLY A 128 5.93 11.22 -9.68
C GLY A 128 5.66 10.14 -10.72
N PHE A 129 6.59 9.90 -11.64
CA PHE A 129 6.49 8.85 -12.66
C PHE A 129 7.20 7.55 -12.27
N ASN A 130 7.53 7.36 -10.98
CA ASN A 130 7.99 6.07 -10.52
C ASN A 130 6.93 4.99 -10.78
N PRO A 131 7.22 3.89 -11.51
CA PRO A 131 6.22 2.89 -11.91
C PRO A 131 5.56 2.19 -10.71
N VAL A 132 6.28 2.00 -9.62
CA VAL A 132 5.72 1.42 -8.39
C VAL A 132 4.75 2.40 -7.74
N TYR A 133 5.09 3.69 -7.70
CA TYR A 133 4.18 4.73 -7.20
C TYR A 133 2.93 4.85 -8.07
N MET A 134 3.07 4.88 -9.38
CA MET A 134 1.94 4.96 -10.32
C MET A 134 0.98 3.78 -10.15
N MET A 135 1.50 2.56 -9.96
CA MET A 135 0.70 1.36 -9.72
C MET A 135 -0.06 1.44 -8.38
N LEU A 136 0.58 1.98 -7.34
CA LEU A 136 -0.02 2.19 -6.02
C LEU A 136 -1.10 3.28 -6.05
N ASP A 137 -0.79 4.44 -6.65
CA ASP A 137 -1.66 5.61 -6.68
C ASP A 137 -2.92 5.36 -7.51
N SER A 138 -2.78 4.72 -8.66
CA SER A 138 -3.92 4.29 -9.48
C SER A 138 -4.81 3.23 -8.82
N GLY A 139 -4.30 2.54 -7.80
CA GLY A 139 -4.98 1.43 -7.16
C GLY A 139 -5.05 0.16 -8.01
N ALA A 140 -4.23 0.07 -9.06
CA ALA A 140 -4.18 -1.11 -9.94
C ALA A 140 -3.70 -2.35 -9.18
N ARG A 141 -2.59 -2.23 -8.45
CA ARG A 141 -2.03 -3.28 -7.59
C ARG A 141 -1.18 -2.68 -6.48
N GLY A 142 -1.00 -3.47 -5.43
CA GLY A 142 -0.23 -3.09 -4.26
C GLY A 142 -1.01 -2.26 -3.25
N SER A 143 -0.54 -2.28 -2.03
CA SER A 143 -1.00 -1.42 -0.95
C SER A 143 0.19 -0.68 -0.34
N ARG A 144 -0.08 0.42 0.35
CA ARG A 144 0.96 1.16 1.09
C ARG A 144 1.69 0.27 2.10
N GLU A 145 0.99 -0.72 2.65
CA GLU A 145 1.57 -1.70 3.57
C GLU A 145 2.54 -2.64 2.87
N GLN A 146 2.16 -3.18 1.72
CA GLN A 146 3.01 -4.08 0.94
C GLN A 146 4.29 -3.38 0.46
N ILE A 147 4.18 -2.15 -0.02
CA ILE A 147 5.35 -1.36 -0.42
C ILE A 147 6.20 -0.99 0.79
N GLY A 148 5.58 -0.62 1.91
CA GLY A 148 6.28 -0.38 3.17
C GLY A 148 7.07 -1.60 3.65
N GLN A 149 6.57 -2.82 3.43
CA GLN A 149 7.28 -4.06 3.75
C GLN A 149 8.49 -4.30 2.84
N LEU A 150 8.38 -3.95 1.55
CA LEU A 150 9.45 -4.17 0.58
C LEU A 150 10.60 -3.16 0.75
N SER A 151 10.28 -1.88 0.82
CA SER A 151 11.27 -0.79 0.87
C SER A 151 11.63 -0.37 2.29
N GLY A 152 10.70 -0.49 3.21
CA GLY A 152 10.83 -0.06 4.59
C GLY A 152 11.20 -1.21 5.54
N MET A 153 10.23 -1.58 6.34
CA MET A 153 10.37 -2.61 7.36
C MET A 153 9.14 -3.53 7.36
N ARG A 154 9.37 -4.82 7.56
CA ARG A 154 8.29 -5.82 7.58
C ARG A 154 7.24 -5.55 8.66
N GLY A 155 7.65 -4.94 9.77
CA GLY A 155 6.78 -4.63 10.90
C GLY A 155 6.62 -5.82 11.86
N LEU A 156 5.74 -5.63 12.83
CA LEU A 156 5.46 -6.63 13.85
C LEU A 156 4.66 -7.79 13.26
N MET A 157 5.04 -9.00 13.67
CA MET A 157 4.42 -10.24 13.21
C MET A 157 3.69 -10.92 14.37
N ALA A 158 2.52 -11.49 14.09
CA ALA A 158 1.84 -12.33 15.05
C ALA A 158 2.70 -13.59 15.37
N LYS A 159 2.68 -14.01 16.63
CA LYS A 159 3.32 -15.25 17.00
C LYS A 159 2.66 -16.42 16.25
N PRO A 160 3.43 -17.38 15.73
CA PRO A 160 2.85 -18.58 15.13
C PRO A 160 1.95 -19.29 16.14
N GLN A 161 0.72 -19.57 15.75
CA GLN A 161 -0.12 -20.44 16.58
C GLN A 161 0.47 -21.84 16.51
N LYS A 162 0.82 -22.41 17.67
CA LYS A 162 1.18 -23.82 17.74
C LYS A 162 -0.06 -24.63 17.37
N SER A 163 -0.01 -25.28 16.24
CA SER A 163 -1.01 -26.25 15.81
C SER A 163 -1.00 -27.43 16.79
N GLY A 164 -2.03 -27.54 17.61
CA GLY A 164 -2.29 -28.71 18.43
C GLY A 164 -1.71 -28.67 19.85
N GLY A 165 -2.59 -28.52 20.81
CA GLY A 165 -2.42 -29.06 22.16
C GLY A 165 -1.83 -28.12 23.19
N GLN A 166 -2.68 -27.81 24.15
CA GLN A 166 -2.41 -27.44 25.55
C GLN A 166 -1.43 -26.30 25.82
N GLY A 167 -1.97 -25.33 26.58
CA GLY A 167 -1.31 -24.18 27.13
C GLY A 167 0.16 -24.34 27.41
N ALA A 168 0.92 -23.42 26.88
CA ALA A 168 2.20 -23.08 27.43
C ALA A 168 2.03 -21.74 28.13
N GLU A 169 2.24 -21.78 29.44
CA GLU A 169 2.40 -20.67 30.37
C GLU A 169 3.41 -19.62 29.87
#